data_174c92d69e8e5df8547b4a294e49d61b
#
_entry.id   174c92d69e8e5df8547b4a294e49d61b
#
_cell.length_a   1.000
_cell.length_b   1.000
_cell.length_c   1.000
_cell.angle_alpha   90.00
_cell.angle_beta   90.00
_cell.angle_gamma   90.00
#
_symmetry.space_group_name_H-M   'P 1'
#
loop_
_entity.id
_entity.type
_entity.pdbx_description
1 polymer ?
#
loop_
_entity_poly.entity_id
_entity_poly.type
_entity_poly.pdbx_seq_one_letter_code
_entity_poly.pdbx_strand_id
1 'polypeptide(L)'
;MINKIGVLTSGGDAPGMNAAIRGVTRYAIQKGLTVEGIIRGYEGLLSHETRPLGRRDVGAIIHRGGTMLRTARCLEFKKKETQKKAVAYLRELEIDALVVIGGDGSMRGAQALSRLGFPTITIPGTIDNDMMGTQYTLGFDTTVNTVLESVNKILDKIGRA
;
A
#
# COMPACT_ATOMS: atom_id res chain seq x y z
N MET A 1 15.51 16.20 9.05
CA MET A 1 14.82 15.36 10.07
C MET A 1 13.47 14.98 9.47
N ILE A 2 13.00 13.73 9.62
CA ILE A 2 11.68 13.33 9.09
C ILE A 2 10.62 13.73 10.09
N ASN A 3 9.60 14.50 9.65
CA ASN A 3 8.47 14.95 10.47
C ASN A 3 7.13 14.45 9.94
N LYS A 4 7.02 14.28 8.62
CA LYS A 4 5.79 13.85 7.96
C LYS A 4 6.08 12.73 6.95
N ILE A 5 5.27 11.68 7.00
CA ILE A 5 5.35 10.58 6.03
C ILE A 5 4.05 10.44 5.23
N GLY A 6 4.20 10.07 3.97
CA GLY A 6 3.09 9.63 3.14
C GLY A 6 2.93 8.11 3.17
N VAL A 7 1.71 7.63 3.06
CA VAL A 7 1.42 6.20 2.91
C VAL A 7 0.47 6.00 1.75
N LEU A 8 0.79 5.09 0.84
CA LEU A 8 -0.09 4.69 -0.26
C LEU A 8 -0.14 3.19 -0.45
N THR A 9 -1.24 2.73 -1.00
CA THR A 9 -1.38 1.38 -1.55
C THR A 9 -1.53 1.47 -3.07
N SER A 10 -0.91 0.57 -3.81
CA SER A 10 -0.93 0.59 -5.27
C SER A 10 -0.95 -0.83 -5.84
N GLY A 11 -1.46 -0.98 -7.06
CA GLY A 11 -1.63 -2.28 -7.71
C GLY A 11 -2.96 -2.94 -7.34
N GLY A 12 -3.02 -4.26 -7.37
CA GLY A 12 -4.15 -5.03 -6.83
C GLY A 12 -4.17 -4.94 -5.31
N ASP A 13 -5.36 -4.96 -4.71
CA ASP A 13 -5.47 -5.07 -3.26
C ASP A 13 -5.18 -6.51 -2.80
N ALA A 14 -4.64 -6.63 -1.61
CA ALA A 14 -4.31 -7.91 -0.99
C ALA A 14 -4.73 -7.91 0.48
N PRO A 15 -5.06 -9.08 1.05
CA PRO A 15 -5.28 -9.20 2.48
C PRO A 15 -4.07 -8.66 3.27
N GLY A 16 -4.32 -7.94 4.35
CA GLY A 16 -3.26 -7.37 5.19
C GLY A 16 -2.81 -5.95 4.82
N MET A 17 -3.21 -5.38 3.67
CA MET A 17 -2.88 -3.98 3.35
C MET A 17 -3.41 -3.00 4.40
N ASN A 18 -4.63 -3.18 4.89
CA ASN A 18 -5.17 -2.37 5.98
C ASN A 18 -4.38 -2.52 7.30
N ALA A 19 -3.92 -3.73 7.61
CA ALA A 19 -3.07 -3.97 8.76
C ALA A 19 -1.73 -3.23 8.64
N ALA A 20 -1.13 -3.24 7.44
CA ALA A 20 0.10 -2.51 7.15
C ALA A 20 -0.09 -0.99 7.26
N ILE A 21 -1.15 -0.41 6.66
CA ILE A 21 -1.49 1.01 6.80
C ILE A 21 -1.63 1.38 8.28
N ARG A 22 -2.36 0.56 9.05
CA ARG A 22 -2.53 0.77 10.48
C ARG A 22 -1.21 0.71 11.24
N GLY A 23 -0.38 -0.29 10.97
CA GLY A 23 0.93 -0.48 11.61
C GLY A 23 1.83 0.75 11.38
N VAL A 24 1.99 1.15 10.12
CA VAL A 24 2.78 2.32 9.72
C VAL A 24 2.25 3.58 10.39
N THR A 25 0.94 3.85 10.27
CA THR A 25 0.32 5.07 10.81
C THR A 25 0.49 5.16 12.33
N ARG A 26 0.16 4.09 13.05
CA ARG A 26 0.24 4.10 14.53
C ARG A 26 1.67 4.21 15.04
N TYR A 27 2.61 3.53 14.39
CA TYR A 27 4.02 3.60 14.77
C TYR A 27 4.61 4.99 14.48
N ALA A 28 4.32 5.57 13.31
CA ALA A 28 4.74 6.92 12.97
C ALA A 28 4.24 7.95 13.99
N ILE A 29 2.95 7.92 14.34
CA ILE A 29 2.37 8.81 15.35
C ILE A 29 3.00 8.59 16.74
N GLN A 30 3.35 7.35 17.09
CA GLN A 30 4.06 7.06 18.35
C GLN A 30 5.45 7.69 18.38
N LYS A 31 6.09 7.83 17.21
CA LYS A 31 7.39 8.51 17.04
C LYS A 31 7.27 10.02 16.88
N GLY A 32 6.09 10.60 17.02
CA GLY A 32 5.85 12.03 16.88
C GLY A 32 5.74 12.52 15.43
N LEU A 33 5.61 11.61 14.45
CA LEU A 33 5.44 11.96 13.04
C LEU A 33 3.97 12.18 12.71
N THR A 34 3.70 13.03 11.72
CA THR A 34 2.40 13.15 11.07
C THR A 34 2.33 12.20 9.86
N VAL A 35 1.13 11.75 9.52
CA VAL A 35 0.91 10.78 8.44
C VAL A 35 -0.13 11.29 7.47
N GLU A 36 0.20 11.27 6.19
CA GLU A 36 -0.69 11.59 5.07
C GLU A 36 -1.01 10.32 4.28
N GLY A 37 -2.27 9.96 4.17
CA GLY A 37 -2.73 8.86 3.32
C GLY A 37 -3.00 9.37 1.90
N ILE A 38 -2.40 8.74 0.90
CA ILE A 38 -2.63 9.06 -0.50
C ILE A 38 -3.69 8.09 -1.03
N ILE A 39 -4.80 8.63 -1.49
CA ILE A 39 -5.95 7.85 -1.98
C ILE A 39 -5.69 7.40 -3.42
N ARG A 40 -6.02 6.16 -3.76
CA ARG A 40 -5.84 5.58 -5.10
C ARG A 40 -4.38 5.52 -5.59
N GLY A 41 -3.43 5.42 -4.66
CA GLY A 41 -2.02 5.18 -4.96
C GLY A 41 -1.38 6.27 -5.82
N TYR A 42 -0.64 5.87 -6.87
CA TYR A 42 0.05 6.82 -7.74
C TYR A 42 -0.90 7.71 -8.54
N GLU A 43 -2.10 7.24 -8.85
CA GLU A 43 -3.14 8.08 -9.45
C GLU A 43 -3.48 9.26 -8.55
N GLY A 44 -3.68 8.98 -7.26
CA GLY A 44 -3.97 10.00 -6.27
C GLY A 44 -2.84 11.01 -6.04
N LEU A 45 -1.57 10.61 -6.24
CA LEU A 45 -0.46 11.57 -6.25
C LEU A 45 -0.58 12.56 -7.41
N LEU A 46 -1.04 12.11 -8.57
CA LEU A 46 -1.19 12.97 -9.75
C LEU A 46 -2.46 13.82 -9.72
N SER A 47 -3.53 13.31 -9.08
CA SER A 47 -4.81 14.02 -8.91
C SER A 47 -4.93 14.78 -7.59
N HIS A 48 -3.87 14.81 -6.78
CA HIS A 48 -3.81 15.52 -5.50
C HIS A 48 -4.84 15.04 -4.47
N GLU A 49 -5.11 13.72 -4.46
CA GLU A 49 -6.07 13.11 -3.54
C GLU A 49 -5.37 12.57 -2.29
N THR A 50 -5.30 13.38 -1.26
CA THR A 50 -4.71 12.99 0.01
C THR A 50 -5.63 13.29 1.19
N ARG A 51 -5.35 12.69 2.33
CA ARG A 51 -6.02 12.96 3.59
C ARG A 51 -5.09 12.68 4.76
N PRO A 52 -5.13 13.49 5.83
CA PRO A 52 -4.40 13.18 7.05
C PRO A 52 -4.92 11.89 7.70
N LEU A 53 -3.99 11.10 8.27
CA LEU A 53 -4.30 9.88 8.98
C LEU A 53 -3.95 10.00 10.46
N GLY A 54 -4.97 9.96 11.30
CA GLY A 54 -4.82 9.87 12.76
C GLY A 54 -5.03 8.44 13.28
N ARG A 55 -4.83 8.26 14.60
CA ARG A 55 -5.03 6.96 15.27
C ARG A 55 -6.45 6.41 15.10
N ARG A 56 -7.47 7.29 15.04
CA ARG A 56 -8.88 6.90 14.90
C ARG A 56 -9.21 6.46 13.48
N ASP A 57 -8.62 7.10 12.47
CA ASP A 57 -8.87 6.77 11.06
C ASP A 57 -8.48 5.33 10.71
N VAL A 58 -7.44 4.82 11.35
CA VAL A 58 -6.97 3.44 11.20
C VAL A 58 -7.51 2.51 12.32
N GLY A 59 -8.55 2.94 13.03
CA GLY A 59 -9.27 2.11 13.99
C GLY A 59 -10.08 1.02 13.29
N ALA A 60 -10.18 -0.17 13.89
CA ALA A 60 -11.06 -1.27 13.42
C ALA A 60 -10.90 -1.69 11.95
N ILE A 61 -9.74 -1.44 11.32
CA ILE A 61 -9.47 -1.83 9.91
C ILE A 61 -8.61 -3.09 9.79
N ILE A 62 -7.99 -3.55 10.86
CA ILE A 62 -7.03 -4.67 10.84
C ILE A 62 -7.61 -5.96 10.29
N HIS A 63 -8.91 -6.19 10.51
CA HIS A 63 -9.63 -7.39 10.06
C HIS A 63 -10.34 -7.21 8.71
N ARG A 64 -10.24 -6.02 8.11
CA ARG A 64 -10.90 -5.73 6.84
C ARG A 64 -9.97 -6.06 5.69
N GLY A 65 -10.45 -6.86 4.74
CA GLY A 65 -9.78 -7.05 3.45
C GLY A 65 -9.75 -5.76 2.61
N GLY A 66 -9.02 -5.80 1.51
CA GLY A 66 -8.81 -4.65 0.65
C GLY A 66 -7.93 -3.57 1.28
N THR A 67 -8.12 -2.34 0.86
CA THR A 67 -7.38 -1.18 1.38
C THR A 67 -8.29 0.04 1.57
N MET A 68 -8.20 0.68 2.73
CA MET A 68 -8.93 1.91 3.02
C MET A 68 -8.47 3.10 2.18
N LEU A 69 -7.24 3.06 1.67
CA LEU A 69 -6.68 4.08 0.79
C LEU A 69 -7.02 3.85 -0.69
N ARG A 70 -7.66 2.73 -0.99
CA ARG A 70 -7.97 2.30 -2.35
C ARG A 70 -6.72 2.13 -3.21
N THR A 71 -6.89 1.56 -4.39
CA THR A 71 -5.85 1.42 -5.41
C THR A 71 -6.39 1.86 -6.76
N ALA A 72 -5.49 2.27 -7.64
CA ALA A 72 -5.79 2.49 -9.05
C ALA A 72 -4.55 2.12 -9.90
N ARG A 73 -4.82 1.70 -11.13
CA ARG A 73 -3.75 1.54 -12.14
C ARG A 73 -3.42 2.90 -12.72
N CYS A 74 -2.16 3.31 -12.63
CA CYS A 74 -1.68 4.58 -13.16
C CYS A 74 -0.57 4.35 -14.21
N LEU A 75 -0.95 4.14 -15.47
CA LEU A 75 0.02 3.93 -16.56
C LEU A 75 0.85 5.19 -16.83
N GLU A 76 0.28 6.36 -16.60
CA GLU A 76 0.96 7.65 -16.75
C GLU A 76 2.16 7.77 -15.80
N PHE A 77 2.16 7.08 -14.67
CA PHE A 77 3.27 7.10 -13.72
C PHE A 77 4.57 6.49 -14.25
N LYS A 78 4.53 5.78 -15.39
CA LYS A 78 5.72 5.30 -16.08
C LYS A 78 6.54 6.44 -16.72
N LYS A 79 5.93 7.60 -16.97
CA LYS A 79 6.58 8.76 -17.57
C LYS A 79 7.39 9.53 -16.53
N LYS A 80 8.64 9.86 -16.85
CA LYS A 80 9.54 10.58 -15.93
C LYS A 80 8.99 11.96 -15.51
N GLU A 81 8.24 12.60 -16.39
CA GLU A 81 7.62 13.91 -16.13
C GLU A 81 6.56 13.82 -15.05
N THR A 82 5.70 12.81 -15.09
CA THR A 82 4.68 12.59 -14.07
C THR A 82 5.28 12.21 -12.72
N GLN A 83 6.37 11.43 -12.72
CA GLN A 83 7.13 11.12 -11.51
C GLN A 83 7.72 12.38 -10.86
N LYS A 84 8.25 13.32 -11.68
CA LYS A 84 8.73 14.61 -11.17
C LYS A 84 7.62 15.46 -10.59
N LYS A 85 6.43 15.48 -11.22
CA LYS A 85 5.23 16.16 -10.69
C LYS A 85 4.82 15.57 -9.34
N ALA A 86 4.82 14.25 -9.22
CA ALA A 86 4.52 13.57 -7.97
C ALA A 86 5.50 13.93 -6.85
N VAL A 87 6.81 13.99 -7.14
CA VAL A 87 7.83 14.43 -6.17
C VAL A 87 7.62 15.88 -5.76
N ALA A 88 7.29 16.77 -6.73
CA ALA A 88 7.01 18.18 -6.43
C ALA A 88 5.81 18.30 -5.49
N TYR A 89 4.72 17.58 -5.77
CA TYR A 89 3.53 17.57 -4.92
C TYR A 89 3.79 17.02 -3.52
N LEU A 90 4.56 15.91 -3.41
CA LEU A 90 4.95 15.38 -2.10
C LEU A 90 5.74 16.39 -1.27
N ARG A 91 6.61 17.17 -1.90
CA ARG A 91 7.36 18.24 -1.24
C ARG A 91 6.48 19.43 -0.87
N GLU A 92 5.52 19.81 -1.71
CA GLU A 92 4.52 20.84 -1.41
C GLU A 92 3.70 20.49 -0.17
N LEU A 93 3.36 19.21 0.00
CA LEU A 93 2.68 18.69 1.19
C LEU A 93 3.61 18.52 2.40
N GLU A 94 4.89 18.91 2.29
CA GLU A 94 5.91 18.72 3.34
C GLU A 94 6.08 17.25 3.76
N ILE A 95 5.86 16.32 2.82
CA ILE A 95 6.10 14.91 3.06
C ILE A 95 7.58 14.60 2.85
N ASP A 96 8.24 14.10 3.89
CA ASP A 96 9.68 13.83 3.90
C ASP A 96 10.04 12.46 3.33
N ALA A 97 9.14 11.48 3.49
CA ALA A 97 9.33 10.12 3.01
C ALA A 97 7.99 9.45 2.67
N LEU A 98 8.02 8.47 1.76
CA LEU A 98 6.84 7.76 1.31
C LEU A 98 6.94 6.26 1.63
N VAL A 99 5.89 5.70 2.20
CA VAL A 99 5.71 4.26 2.36
C VAL A 99 4.76 3.75 1.29
N VAL A 100 5.22 2.83 0.46
CA VAL A 100 4.46 2.24 -0.65
C VAL A 100 4.16 0.78 -0.33
N ILE A 101 2.88 0.42 -0.30
CA ILE A 101 2.42 -0.94 -0.05
C ILE A 101 1.84 -1.49 -1.36
N GLY A 102 2.36 -2.62 -1.84
CA GLY A 102 1.86 -3.22 -3.08
C GLY A 102 2.80 -4.25 -3.69
N GLY A 103 2.54 -4.65 -4.92
CA GLY A 103 3.31 -5.62 -5.67
C GLY A 103 4.47 -5.02 -6.50
N ASP A 104 5.04 -5.79 -7.40
CA ASP A 104 6.23 -5.44 -8.21
C ASP A 104 6.09 -4.10 -8.94
N GLY A 105 4.95 -3.86 -9.62
CA GLY A 105 4.71 -2.58 -10.30
C GLY A 105 4.75 -1.37 -9.36
N SER A 106 4.26 -1.54 -8.13
CA SER A 106 4.28 -0.49 -7.10
C SER A 106 5.70 -0.22 -6.61
N MET A 107 6.52 -1.28 -6.46
CA MET A 107 7.93 -1.15 -6.08
C MET A 107 8.75 -0.44 -7.15
N ARG A 108 8.49 -0.70 -8.43
CA ARG A 108 9.12 0.02 -9.54
C ARG A 108 8.76 1.50 -9.52
N GLY A 109 7.52 1.84 -9.18
CA GLY A 109 7.11 3.23 -8.97
C GLY A 109 7.86 3.90 -7.81
N ALA A 110 7.98 3.23 -6.67
CA ALA A 110 8.75 3.69 -5.52
C ALA A 110 10.24 3.88 -5.87
N GLN A 111 10.84 2.92 -6.59
CA GLN A 111 12.22 3.03 -7.06
C GLN A 111 12.42 4.26 -7.97
N ALA A 112 11.43 4.55 -8.85
CA ALA A 112 11.50 5.72 -9.70
C ALA A 112 11.51 7.03 -8.91
N LEU A 113 10.70 7.14 -7.86
CA LEU A 113 10.73 8.28 -6.94
C LEU A 113 12.05 8.38 -6.17
N SER A 114 12.56 7.23 -5.69
CA SER A 114 13.87 7.17 -5.01
C SER A 114 15.01 7.65 -5.91
N ARG A 115 15.01 7.27 -7.20
CA ARG A 115 15.98 7.76 -8.20
C ARG A 115 15.90 9.27 -8.45
N LEU A 116 14.76 9.89 -8.15
CA LEU A 116 14.58 11.35 -8.17
C LEU A 116 14.96 12.02 -6.85
N GLY A 117 15.56 11.27 -5.92
CA GLY A 117 16.02 11.75 -4.63
C GLY A 117 14.91 11.90 -3.59
N PHE A 118 13.76 11.21 -3.76
CA PHE A 118 12.70 11.21 -2.76
C PHE A 118 12.76 9.93 -1.92
N PRO A 119 12.89 10.00 -0.58
CA PRO A 119 13.00 8.82 0.28
C PRO A 119 11.75 7.95 0.20
N THR A 120 11.93 6.66 -0.13
CA THR A 120 10.84 5.70 -0.20
C THR A 120 11.17 4.41 0.53
N ILE A 121 10.17 3.83 1.19
CA ILE A 121 10.21 2.49 1.78
C ILE A 121 9.06 1.69 1.16
N THR A 122 9.30 0.41 0.90
CA THR A 122 8.32 -0.46 0.28
C THR A 122 7.94 -1.61 1.21
N ILE A 123 6.65 -1.95 1.22
CA ILE A 123 6.10 -3.10 1.92
C ILE A 123 5.47 -4.01 0.87
N PRO A 124 5.99 -5.24 0.66
CA PRO A 124 5.46 -6.15 -0.34
C PRO A 124 4.07 -6.65 0.06
N GLY A 125 3.06 -6.32 -0.73
CA GLY A 125 1.66 -6.68 -0.54
C GLY A 125 1.04 -7.14 -1.86
N THR A 126 0.93 -8.46 -2.02
CA THR A 126 0.33 -9.14 -3.18
C THR A 126 0.01 -10.59 -2.81
N ILE A 127 -0.96 -11.18 -3.52
CA ILE A 127 -1.31 -12.59 -3.34
C ILE A 127 -0.47 -13.53 -4.22
N ASP A 128 0.33 -13.00 -5.15
CA ASP A 128 1.05 -13.81 -6.15
C ASP A 128 2.37 -14.40 -5.60
N ASN A 129 2.89 -13.84 -4.52
CA ASN A 129 4.16 -14.19 -3.87
C ASN A 129 5.36 -14.29 -4.84
N ASP A 130 5.38 -13.45 -5.85
CA ASP A 130 6.35 -13.42 -6.95
C ASP A 130 7.42 -12.32 -6.82
N MET A 131 7.56 -11.75 -5.61
CA MET A 131 8.48 -10.64 -5.36
C MET A 131 9.85 -11.12 -4.87
N MET A 132 10.90 -10.70 -5.53
CA MET A 132 12.27 -10.95 -5.09
C MET A 132 12.58 -10.21 -3.77
N GLY A 133 13.35 -10.85 -2.89
CA GLY A 133 13.82 -10.26 -1.65
C GLY A 133 12.93 -10.50 -0.44
N THR A 134 11.82 -11.22 -0.60
CA THR A 134 11.00 -11.71 0.51
C THR A 134 10.61 -13.17 0.29
N GLN A 135 10.44 -13.92 1.36
CA GLN A 135 9.91 -15.28 1.29
C GLN A 135 8.39 -15.29 1.14
N TYR A 136 7.72 -14.36 1.81
CA TYR A 136 6.27 -14.21 1.79
C TYR A 136 5.89 -12.75 1.64
N THR A 137 4.92 -12.51 0.77
CA THR A 137 4.28 -11.19 0.63
C THR A 137 3.07 -11.09 1.55
N LEU A 138 2.74 -9.87 1.99
CA LEU A 138 1.49 -9.64 2.70
C LEU A 138 0.30 -10.01 1.80
N GLY A 139 -0.53 -10.92 2.29
CA GLY A 139 -1.73 -11.37 1.61
C GLY A 139 -1.65 -12.77 1.02
N PHE A 140 -0.47 -13.28 0.69
CA PHE A 140 -0.31 -14.60 0.09
C PHE A 140 -0.85 -15.72 0.99
N ASP A 141 -0.33 -15.83 2.20
CA ASP A 141 -0.69 -16.89 3.15
C ASP A 141 -2.17 -16.86 3.53
N THR A 142 -2.71 -15.66 3.78
CA THR A 142 -4.14 -15.47 4.04
C THR A 142 -4.99 -15.92 2.86
N THR A 143 -4.58 -15.60 1.64
CA THR A 143 -5.32 -16.01 0.43
C THR A 143 -5.28 -17.51 0.24
N VAL A 144 -4.14 -18.16 0.43
CA VAL A 144 -4.02 -19.63 0.35
C VAL A 144 -4.99 -20.30 1.34
N ASN A 145 -5.01 -19.85 2.59
CA ASN A 145 -5.91 -20.40 3.61
C ASN A 145 -7.39 -20.17 3.26
N THR A 146 -7.74 -19.00 2.77
CA THR A 146 -9.12 -18.68 2.34
C THR A 146 -9.57 -19.56 1.17
N VAL A 147 -8.69 -19.78 0.20
CA VAL A 147 -8.97 -20.66 -0.94
C VAL A 147 -9.17 -22.10 -0.49
N LEU A 148 -8.27 -22.63 0.35
CA LEU A 148 -8.38 -23.98 0.90
C LEU A 148 -9.70 -24.18 1.66
N GLU A 149 -10.05 -23.24 2.53
CA GLU A 149 -11.33 -23.30 3.26
C GLU A 149 -12.53 -23.29 2.32
N SER A 150 -12.50 -22.47 1.29
CA SER A 150 -13.59 -22.38 0.30
C SER A 150 -13.72 -23.66 -0.52
N VAL A 151 -12.59 -24.22 -0.97
CA VAL A 151 -12.58 -25.49 -1.72
C VAL A 151 -13.10 -26.63 -0.85
N ASN A 152 -12.67 -26.75 0.39
CA ASN A 152 -13.15 -27.78 1.31
C ASN A 152 -14.67 -27.69 1.53
N LYS A 153 -15.23 -26.51 1.71
CA LYS A 153 -16.68 -26.31 1.84
C LYS A 153 -17.44 -26.78 0.60
N ILE A 154 -16.89 -26.62 -0.60
CA ILE A 154 -17.49 -27.08 -1.85
C ILE A 154 -17.40 -28.60 -1.96
N LEU A 155 -16.24 -29.19 -1.67
CA LEU A 155 -16.01 -30.62 -1.74
C LEU A 155 -16.89 -31.38 -0.74
N ASP A 156 -17.02 -30.89 0.49
CA ASP A 156 -17.88 -31.50 1.52
C ASP A 156 -19.36 -31.56 1.10
N LYS A 157 -19.81 -30.58 0.32
CA LYS A 157 -21.18 -30.58 -0.20
C LYS A 157 -21.37 -31.62 -1.34
N ILE A 158 -20.38 -31.78 -2.21
CA ILE A 158 -20.44 -32.71 -3.35
C ILE A 158 -20.32 -34.17 -2.87
N GLY A 159 -19.58 -34.45 -1.79
CA GLY A 159 -19.39 -35.81 -1.26
C GLY A 159 -20.57 -36.38 -0.47
N ARG A 160 -21.69 -35.67 -0.34
CA ARG A 160 -22.88 -36.10 0.40
C ARG A 160 -24.11 -36.30 -0.50
N ALA A 161 -23.94 -36.40 -1.81
CA ALA A 161 -25.00 -36.73 -2.77
C ALA A 161 -25.02 -38.22 -3.04
#